data_9c99cd1170a2e5d7ce97cd49b65acc9c
#
_entry.id   9c99cd1170a2e5d7ce97cd49b65acc9c
#
_cell.length_a   1.000
_cell.length_b   1.000
_cell.length_c   1.000
_cell.angle_alpha   90.00
_cell.angle_beta   90.00
_cell.angle_gamma   90.00
#
_symmetry.space_group_name_H-M   'P 1'
#
loop_
_entity.id
_entity.type
_entity.pdbx_description
1 polymer ?
#
loop_
_entity_poly.entity_id
_entity_poly.type
_entity_poly.pdbx_seq_one_letter_code
_entity_poly.pdbx_strand_id
1 'polypeptide(L)'
;MIQTTVGIDGMMCETCEAHINDAVRRSFNVKSVKSNHRKKNCIIVSDEELDWDLLKKTIDETGYEFLSVKSEPYERKGLRAIFARH
;
A
#
# COMPACT_ATOMS: atom_id res chain seq x y z
N MET A 1 -1.74 12.80 -6.15
CA MET A 1 -1.38 11.69 -5.26
C MET A 1 -1.39 10.37 -6.01
N ILE A 2 -0.65 9.43 -5.51
CA ILE A 2 -0.50 8.12 -6.12
C ILE A 2 -0.96 7.06 -5.13
N GLN A 3 -1.72 6.08 -5.59
CA GLN A 3 -2.09 4.93 -4.80
C GLN A 3 -1.29 3.73 -5.30
N THR A 4 -0.53 3.12 -4.40
CA THR A 4 0.25 1.94 -4.73
C THR A 4 -0.37 0.74 -4.03
N THR A 5 -0.72 -0.28 -4.79
CA THR A 5 -1.31 -1.49 -4.25
C THR A 5 -0.28 -2.62 -4.34
N VAL A 6 0.04 -3.20 -3.20
CA VAL A 6 1.05 -4.26 -3.09
C VAL A 6 0.36 -5.55 -2.70
N GLY A 7 0.61 -6.60 -3.46
CA GLY A 7 0.14 -7.93 -3.09
C GLY A 7 1.15 -8.56 -2.14
N ILE A 8 0.67 -9.06 -1.02
CA ILE A 8 1.53 -9.62 0.03
C ILE A 8 0.93 -10.93 0.54
N ASP A 9 1.75 -11.96 0.61
CA ASP A 9 1.31 -13.23 1.17
C ASP A 9 1.97 -13.43 2.53
N GLY A 10 1.30 -14.20 3.37
CA GLY A 10 1.83 -14.53 4.69
C GLY A 10 1.22 -13.75 5.83
N MET A 11 0.43 -12.72 5.55
CA MET A 11 -0.27 -12.02 6.60
C MET A 11 -1.42 -12.89 7.11
N MET A 12 -1.49 -13.09 8.41
CA MET A 12 -2.47 -13.99 8.99
C MET A 12 -3.52 -13.29 9.84
N CYS A 13 -3.22 -12.09 10.31
CA CYS A 13 -4.12 -11.38 11.23
C CYS A 13 -3.79 -9.89 11.27
N GLU A 14 -4.52 -9.16 12.10
CA GLU A 14 -4.33 -7.72 12.21
C GLU A 14 -2.95 -7.31 12.70
N THR A 15 -2.32 -8.13 13.51
CA THR A 15 -0.98 -7.84 13.97
C THR A 15 0.01 -7.83 12.82
N CYS A 16 -0.17 -8.76 11.87
CA CYS A 16 0.66 -8.80 10.68
C CYS A 16 0.45 -7.56 9.84
N GLU A 17 -0.80 -7.10 9.74
CA GLU A 17 -1.10 -5.87 9.02
C GLU A 17 -0.36 -4.68 9.63
N ALA A 18 -0.32 -4.61 10.96
CA ALA A 18 0.36 -3.52 11.63
C ALA A 18 1.85 -3.55 11.36
N HIS A 19 2.45 -4.73 11.31
CA HIS A 19 3.88 -4.86 10.99
C HIS A 19 4.20 -4.28 9.62
N ILE A 20 3.37 -4.60 8.64
CA ILE A 20 3.56 -4.10 7.28
C ILE A 20 3.39 -2.58 7.26
N ASN A 21 2.34 -2.08 7.89
CA ASN A 21 2.07 -0.65 7.92
C ASN A 21 3.24 0.11 8.54
N ASP A 22 3.77 -0.39 9.65
CA ASP A 22 4.90 0.26 10.31
C ASP A 22 6.15 0.23 9.45
N ALA A 23 6.42 -0.89 8.80
CA ALA A 23 7.60 -1.01 7.95
C ALA A 23 7.55 -0.01 6.81
N VAL A 24 6.39 0.14 6.19
CA VAL A 24 6.22 1.09 5.10
C VAL A 24 6.40 2.52 5.59
N ARG A 25 5.81 2.84 6.73
CA ARG A 25 5.92 4.20 7.27
C ARG A 25 7.34 4.56 7.64
N ARG A 26 8.13 3.60 8.09
CA ARG A 26 9.53 3.87 8.42
C ARG A 26 10.41 4.04 7.21
N SER A 27 10.05 3.42 6.11
CA SER A 27 10.87 3.44 4.91
C SER A 27 10.48 4.52 3.91
N PHE A 28 9.23 4.97 3.95
CA PHE A 28 8.70 5.91 2.98
C PHE A 28 7.92 7.03 3.64
N ASN A 29 7.89 8.17 2.98
CA ASN A 29 7.06 9.28 3.41
C ASN A 29 5.72 9.14 2.71
N VAL A 30 4.72 8.63 3.42
CA VAL A 30 3.42 8.31 2.84
C VAL A 30 2.28 9.02 3.56
N LYS A 31 1.18 9.23 2.86
CA LYS A 31 -0.01 9.84 3.43
C LYS A 31 -0.82 8.84 4.24
N SER A 32 -0.94 7.63 3.72
CA SER A 32 -1.62 6.58 4.45
C SER A 32 -1.14 5.23 3.96
N VAL A 33 -1.29 4.24 4.82
CA VAL A 33 -0.97 2.87 4.46
C VAL A 33 -1.97 1.97 5.18
N LYS A 34 -2.53 1.03 4.44
CA LYS A 34 -3.55 0.14 4.97
C LYS A 34 -3.36 -1.26 4.41
N SER A 35 -3.09 -2.20 5.28
CA SER A 35 -2.91 -3.59 4.90
C SER A 35 -4.17 -4.37 5.20
N ASN A 36 -4.41 -5.41 4.41
CA ASN A 36 -5.58 -6.27 4.60
C ASN A 36 -5.15 -7.71 4.40
N HIS A 37 -5.19 -8.50 5.48
CA HIS A 37 -4.72 -9.88 5.42
C HIS A 37 -5.68 -10.79 4.65
N ARG A 38 -6.95 -10.44 4.61
CA ARG A 38 -7.92 -11.26 3.89
C ARG A 38 -7.78 -11.08 2.38
N LYS A 39 -7.49 -9.87 1.96
CA LYS A 39 -7.30 -9.56 0.54
C LYS A 39 -5.85 -9.73 0.10
N LYS A 40 -4.97 -9.98 1.06
CA LYS A 40 -3.54 -10.17 0.81
C LYS A 40 -2.93 -8.97 0.09
N ASN A 41 -3.30 -7.78 0.54
CA ASN A 41 -2.76 -6.58 -0.09
C ASN A 41 -2.47 -5.47 0.91
N CYS A 42 -1.74 -4.47 0.44
CA CYS A 42 -1.43 -3.28 1.20
C CYS A 42 -1.62 -2.09 0.25
N ILE A 43 -2.42 -1.13 0.66
CA ILE A 43 -2.70 0.05 -0.15
C ILE A 43 -2.01 1.25 0.46
N ILE A 44 -1.16 1.89 -0.31
CA ILE A 44 -0.34 3.00 0.14
C ILE A 44 -0.67 4.23 -0.68
N VAL A 45 -0.97 5.33 -0.01
CA VAL A 45 -1.22 6.60 -0.69
C VAL A 45 -0.07 7.55 -0.37
N SER A 46 0.52 8.13 -1.41
CA SER A 46 1.65 9.02 -1.26
C SER A 46 1.58 10.14 -2.30
N ASP A 47 2.36 11.21 -2.08
CA ASP A 47 2.41 12.30 -3.04
C ASP A 47 3.12 11.89 -4.31
N GLU A 48 4.15 11.07 -4.19
CA GLU A 48 4.96 10.65 -5.31
C GLU A 48 5.00 9.15 -5.40
N GLU A 49 5.37 8.67 -6.57
CA GLU A 49 5.49 7.23 -6.79
C GLU A 49 6.62 6.67 -5.92
N LEU A 50 6.39 5.49 -5.38
CA LEU A 50 7.36 4.85 -4.51
C LEU A 50 8.39 4.08 -5.32
N ASP A 51 9.59 3.92 -4.73
CA ASP A 51 10.63 3.10 -5.33
C ASP A 51 10.25 1.63 -5.11
N TRP A 52 9.86 0.95 -6.17
CA TRP A 52 9.37 -0.42 -6.07
C TRP A 52 10.42 -1.41 -5.60
N ASP A 53 11.70 -1.18 -5.93
CA ASP A 53 12.76 -2.05 -5.46
C ASP A 53 12.91 -1.95 -3.95
N LEU A 54 12.86 -0.72 -3.44
CA LEU A 54 12.93 -0.51 -2.00
C LEU A 54 11.69 -1.05 -1.31
N LEU A 55 10.54 -0.92 -1.96
CA LEU A 55 9.28 -1.44 -1.42
C LEU A 55 9.35 -2.95 -1.28
N LYS A 56 9.84 -3.62 -2.33
CA LYS A 56 9.99 -5.07 -2.29
C LYS A 56 10.93 -5.49 -1.17
N LYS A 57 12.05 -4.79 -1.04
CA LYS A 57 13.01 -5.09 0.01
C LYS A 57 12.39 -4.88 1.39
N THR A 58 11.64 -3.80 1.55
CA THR A 58 10.99 -3.49 2.82
C THR A 58 10.02 -4.60 3.23
N ILE A 59 9.22 -5.07 2.29
CA ILE A 59 8.28 -6.14 2.55
C ILE A 59 9.01 -7.45 2.84
N ASP A 60 10.04 -7.77 2.06
CA ASP A 60 10.81 -8.99 2.26
C ASP A 60 11.43 -9.02 3.65
N GLU A 61 11.89 -7.87 4.13
CA GLU A 61 12.54 -7.80 5.44
C GLU A 61 11.57 -8.04 6.59
N THR A 62 10.27 -7.89 6.37
CA THR A 62 9.30 -8.18 7.40
C THR A 62 9.04 -9.68 7.54
N GLY A 63 9.52 -10.47 6.59
CA GLY A 63 9.30 -11.90 6.60
C GLY A 63 8.09 -12.35 5.80
N TYR A 64 7.36 -11.42 5.20
CA TYR A 64 6.21 -11.75 4.36
C TYR A 64 6.64 -11.74 2.90
N GLU A 65 5.81 -12.32 2.05
CA GLU A 65 6.16 -12.47 0.65
C GLU A 65 5.56 -11.37 -0.21
N PHE A 66 6.41 -10.71 -0.98
CA PHE A 66 5.97 -9.69 -1.94
C PHE A 66 5.50 -10.40 -3.20
N LEU A 67 4.24 -10.17 -3.58
CA LEU A 67 3.65 -10.85 -4.73
C LEU A 67 3.58 -9.97 -5.96
N SER A 68 3.13 -8.74 -5.80
CA SER A 68 2.92 -7.85 -6.93
C SER A 68 2.84 -6.42 -6.47
N VAL A 69 2.92 -5.50 -7.42
CA VAL A 69 2.78 -4.08 -7.12
C VAL A 69 2.20 -3.39 -8.35
N LYS A 70 1.34 -2.42 -8.11
CA LYS A 70 0.86 -1.56 -9.17
C LYS A 70 0.59 -0.19 -8.58
N SER A 71 0.70 0.85 -9.38
CA SER A 71 0.39 2.19 -8.93
C SER A 71 -0.60 2.82 -9.90
N GLU A 72 -1.38 3.75 -9.37
CA GLU A 72 -2.39 4.45 -10.15
C GLU A 72 -2.66 5.78 -9.49
N PRO A 73 -3.22 6.73 -10.24
CA PRO A 73 -3.56 8.01 -9.67
C PRO A 73 -4.60 7.83 -8.57
N TYR A 74 -4.39 8.51 -7.45
CA TYR A 74 -5.34 8.47 -6.36
C TYR A 74 -6.15 9.75 -6.36
N GLU A 75 -7.47 9.63 -6.38
CA GLU A 75 -8.35 10.77 -6.36
C GLU A 75 -9.32 10.64 -5.20
N ARG A 76 -9.63 11.78 -4.61
CA ARG A 76 -10.59 11.78 -3.55
C ARG A 76 -11.91 11.35 -4.11
N LYS A 77 -12.41 10.29 -3.58
CA LYS A 77 -13.59 9.67 -4.07
C LYS A 77 -14.78 10.60 -4.19
N GLY A 78 -15.00 11.39 -3.19
CA GLY A 78 -16.13 12.29 -3.22
C GLY A 78 -16.09 13.29 -4.34
N LEU A 79 -14.93 13.82 -4.61
CA LEU A 79 -14.77 14.79 -5.67
C LEU A 79 -15.06 14.17 -7.02
N ARG A 80 -14.50 13.03 -7.23
CA ARG A 80 -14.71 12.35 -8.50
C ARG A 80 -16.18 12.04 -8.72
N ALA A 81 -16.80 11.49 -7.72
CA ALA A 81 -18.18 11.06 -7.86
C ALA A 81 -19.10 12.21 -8.23
N ILE A 82 -18.78 13.38 -7.80
CA ILE A 82 -19.64 14.50 -8.04
C ILE A 82 -19.65 14.95 -9.46
N PHE A 83 -18.53 14.98 -10.12
CA PHE A 83 -18.55 15.43 -11.48
C PHE A 83 -18.26 14.45 -12.52
N ALA A 84 -17.87 13.38 -12.13
CA ALA A 84 -17.72 12.40 -13.14
C ALA A 84 -19.05 12.06 -13.67
N ARG A 85 -19.76 12.44 -13.29
CA ARG A 85 -20.71 12.04 -13.65
C ARG A 85 -21.53 12.49 -14.06
N HIS A 86 -21.16 12.85 -14.15
CA HIS A 86 -21.53 13.26 -14.18
C HIS A 86 -21.76 13.16 -14.58
#